data_5d68c01f00c4845a7e9f058298f4e086
#
_entry.id   5d68c01f00c4845a7e9f058298f4e086
#
_cell.length_a   1.000
_cell.length_b   1.000
_cell.length_c   1.000
_cell.angle_alpha   90.00
_cell.angle_beta   90.00
_cell.angle_gamma   90.00
#
_symmetry.space_group_name_H-M   'P 1'
#
loop_
_entity.id
_entity.type
_entity.pdbx_description
1 polymer ?
#
loop_
_entity_poly.entity_id
_entity_poly.type
_entity_poly.pdbx_seq_one_letter_code
_entity_poly.pdbx_strand_id
1 'polypeptide(L)'
;LCASRGLGDVYKRQPPANSPMLATGVTVVTKKRPKDSSTNWAQGGVAAILDKTNLEGMESHVQDTLRSGDGACDEAVVRSIINEAGERIRDLIRIGVEFEKEDDGNYSLIREGGHSSKRILHAKDATGKEIERALTAYARQHPGIALKPNTLAIDLIQRRHGHPEHGVAGVWCLDQDTQAVITVQADAIVLATGGVGRLWKQTTNPDVATGDGLAMAYRTGASVENLAYIQFHPTALSSLSPRPFLISEAVRGVGAVLLDDEGLAAWKTACRVAKEEGEEQPSPAPFSFTLQYTPDGSLATRDIVARAIDQQMKKLGTAHVHLITSHLNLPWQDKFPTIARRLKDEGLDLGSDPIPVVPAAHYMVGGIRVDDIGRAYLHGTRTIMPHLY
;
A
#
# COMPACT_ATOMS: atom_id res chain seq x y z
N LEU A 1 10.42 -13.79 -3.73
CA LEU A 1 11.37 -12.69 -3.89
C LEU A 1 10.98 -11.84 -5.07
N CYS A 2 9.94 -11.18 -5.01
CA CYS A 2 9.61 -10.04 -5.83
C CYS A 2 8.32 -9.52 -5.27
N ALA A 3 8.40 -8.44 -4.77
CA ALA A 3 8.12 -7.30 -4.97
C ALA A 3 6.89 -6.49 -4.93
N SER A 4 6.51 -5.85 -4.03
CA SER A 4 5.58 -4.73 -4.17
C SER A 4 6.28 -3.37 -4.44
N ARG A 5 7.57 -3.39 -4.71
CA ARG A 5 8.32 -2.21 -5.16
C ARG A 5 9.32 -2.62 -6.23
N GLY A 6 8.85 -2.58 -7.48
CA GLY A 6 9.71 -2.38 -8.61
C GLY A 6 10.36 -3.59 -9.22
N LEU A 7 9.63 -4.28 -10.04
CA LEU A 7 10.24 -4.79 -11.27
C LEU A 7 11.06 -3.68 -11.97
N GLY A 8 10.85 -2.40 -11.66
CA GLY A 8 11.65 -1.27 -12.11
C GLY A 8 13.13 -1.32 -11.69
N ASP A 9 13.44 -1.80 -10.48
CA ASP A 9 14.83 -1.87 -10.01
C ASP A 9 15.58 -3.06 -10.58
N VAL A 10 14.90 -4.16 -10.89
CA VAL A 10 15.46 -5.25 -11.70
C VAL A 10 15.72 -4.77 -13.14
N TYR A 11 14.89 -3.87 -13.66
CA TYR A 11 15.03 -3.27 -14.98
C TYR A 11 16.20 -2.28 -15.11
N LYS A 12 16.56 -1.52 -14.08
CA LYS A 12 17.70 -0.58 -14.11
C LYS A 12 19.05 -1.25 -14.40
N ARG A 13 19.17 -2.56 -14.26
CA ARG A 13 20.37 -3.32 -14.51
C ARG A 13 20.36 -4.14 -15.81
N GLN A 14 19.40 -3.88 -16.71
CA GLN A 14 19.56 -4.38 -18.07
C GLN A 14 20.73 -3.63 -18.73
N PRO A 15 21.74 -4.36 -19.24
CA PRO A 15 22.76 -3.72 -20.05
C PRO A 15 22.10 -3.01 -21.24
N PRO A 16 22.70 -1.94 -21.78
CA PRO A 16 22.15 -1.28 -22.96
C PRO A 16 21.91 -2.29 -24.06
N ALA A 17 20.88 -2.06 -24.87
CA ALA A 17 20.33 -3.02 -25.86
C ALA A 17 21.33 -3.66 -26.82
N ASN A 18 22.59 -3.21 -26.84
CA ASN A 18 23.66 -3.70 -27.69
C ASN A 18 24.80 -4.42 -26.93
N SER A 19 24.66 -4.69 -25.62
CA SER A 19 25.63 -5.53 -24.92
C SER A 19 25.31 -7.01 -25.19
N PRO A 20 26.32 -7.88 -25.42
CA PRO A 20 26.06 -9.32 -25.54
C PRO A 20 25.43 -9.79 -24.25
N MET A 21 24.18 -10.27 -24.34
CA MET A 21 23.43 -10.81 -23.22
C MET A 21 24.24 -11.94 -22.58
N LEU A 22 24.95 -11.67 -21.50
CA LEU A 22 25.19 -12.70 -20.51
C LEU A 22 23.81 -13.19 -20.08
N ALA A 23 23.58 -14.49 -20.09
CA ALA A 23 22.31 -15.13 -19.77
C ALA A 23 22.00 -14.95 -18.26
N THR A 24 21.69 -13.72 -17.85
CA THR A 24 21.24 -13.40 -16.50
C THR A 24 19.74 -13.63 -16.46
N GLY A 25 19.34 -14.87 -16.17
CA GLY A 25 17.95 -15.19 -15.87
C GLY A 25 17.54 -14.58 -14.54
N VAL A 26 16.35 -14.02 -14.49
CA VAL A 26 15.71 -13.59 -13.22
C VAL A 26 14.73 -14.69 -12.80
N THR A 27 14.92 -15.22 -11.59
CA THR A 27 13.93 -16.12 -10.98
C THR A 27 13.13 -15.33 -9.96
N VAL A 28 11.82 -15.24 -10.17
CA VAL A 28 10.86 -14.62 -9.26
C VAL A 28 10.17 -15.73 -8.47
N VAL A 29 10.41 -15.74 -7.15
CA VAL A 29 9.84 -16.70 -6.21
C VAL A 29 8.69 -16.03 -5.46
N THR A 30 7.50 -16.62 -5.45
CA THR A 30 6.35 -16.11 -4.70
C THR A 30 5.75 -17.19 -3.80
N LYS A 31 5.49 -16.83 -2.55
CA LYS A 31 4.95 -17.72 -1.50
C LYS A 31 3.63 -18.38 -1.90
N LYS A 32 2.78 -17.64 -2.61
CA LYS A 32 1.54 -18.10 -3.25
C LYS A 32 1.53 -17.65 -4.71
N ARG A 33 0.35 -17.55 -5.32
CA ARG A 33 0.23 -17.00 -6.67
C ARG A 33 0.60 -15.50 -6.69
N PRO A 34 1.10 -14.94 -7.78
CA PRO A 34 1.43 -13.51 -7.89
C PRO A 34 0.29 -12.58 -7.45
N LYS A 35 -0.94 -12.89 -7.84
CA LYS A 35 -2.15 -12.13 -7.47
C LYS A 35 -2.49 -12.15 -5.97
N ASP A 36 -1.85 -12.99 -5.17
CA ASP A 36 -2.06 -13.03 -3.72
C ASP A 36 -1.18 -11.98 -2.98
N SER A 37 -0.54 -11.08 -3.72
CA SER A 37 0.29 -9.97 -3.21
C SER A 37 -0.55 -8.80 -2.67
N SER A 38 0.07 -7.96 -1.84
CA SER A 38 -0.56 -6.71 -1.36
C SER A 38 -0.92 -5.76 -2.50
N THR A 39 -0.11 -5.74 -3.56
CA THR A 39 -0.33 -4.88 -4.74
C THR A 39 -1.69 -5.14 -5.38
N ASN A 40 -2.09 -6.40 -5.56
CA ASN A 40 -3.39 -6.74 -6.16
C ASN A 40 -4.59 -6.19 -5.38
N TRP A 41 -4.42 -5.83 -4.12
CA TRP A 41 -5.48 -5.32 -3.25
C TRP A 41 -5.42 -3.80 -3.04
N ALA A 42 -4.38 -3.14 -3.57
CA ALA A 42 -4.23 -1.70 -3.43
C ALA A 42 -5.28 -0.96 -4.28
N GLN A 43 -6.10 -0.16 -3.62
CA GLN A 43 -7.19 0.62 -4.22
C GLN A 43 -6.72 1.99 -4.69
N GLY A 44 -5.84 2.63 -3.89
CA GLY A 44 -5.29 3.96 -4.18
C GLY A 44 -4.41 3.98 -5.42
N GLY A 45 -4.16 5.19 -5.92
CA GLY A 45 -3.33 5.40 -7.10
C GLY A 45 -1.84 5.51 -6.80
N VAL A 46 -1.08 5.91 -7.81
CA VAL A 46 0.37 6.13 -7.74
C VAL A 46 0.68 7.59 -7.99
N ALA A 47 1.34 8.24 -7.02
CA ALA A 47 1.72 9.65 -7.13
C ALA A 47 2.96 9.82 -7.99
N ALA A 48 2.88 10.66 -9.02
CA ALA A 48 4.03 11.06 -9.83
C ALA A 48 3.78 12.38 -10.56
N ILE A 49 4.86 13.12 -10.81
CA ILE A 49 4.87 14.25 -11.75
C ILE A 49 5.41 13.71 -13.08
N LEU A 50 4.56 13.67 -14.10
CA LEU A 50 4.94 13.12 -15.40
C LEU A 50 5.77 14.12 -16.22
N ASP A 51 5.50 15.41 -16.10
CA ASP A 51 6.25 16.45 -16.79
C ASP A 51 7.53 16.78 -16.02
N LYS A 52 8.68 16.40 -16.56
CA LYS A 52 10.01 16.66 -15.98
C LYS A 52 10.35 18.16 -15.88
N THR A 53 9.66 19.03 -16.60
CA THR A 53 9.87 20.49 -16.54
C THR A 53 9.06 21.16 -15.42
N ASN A 54 8.09 20.45 -14.84
CA ASN A 54 7.28 20.94 -13.72
C ASN A 54 8.04 20.83 -12.39
N LEU A 55 9.08 21.66 -12.23
CA LEU A 55 9.91 21.67 -11.01
C LEU A 55 9.13 22.10 -9.76
N GLU A 56 8.17 23.00 -9.89
CA GLU A 56 7.31 23.43 -8.79
C GLU A 56 6.42 22.28 -8.30
N GLY A 57 5.84 21.51 -9.21
CA GLY A 57 5.07 20.32 -8.88
C GLY A 57 5.90 19.25 -8.17
N MET A 58 7.17 19.04 -8.59
CA MET A 58 8.10 18.13 -7.93
C MET A 58 8.43 18.61 -6.52
N GLU A 59 8.78 19.88 -6.35
CA GLU A 59 9.10 20.46 -5.04
C GLU A 59 7.88 20.40 -4.10
N SER A 60 6.69 20.72 -4.58
CA SER A 60 5.45 20.56 -3.83
C SER A 60 5.24 19.12 -3.37
N HIS A 61 5.57 18.13 -4.20
CA HIS A 61 5.48 16.70 -3.83
C HIS A 61 6.52 16.33 -2.76
N VAL A 62 7.74 16.84 -2.85
CA VAL A 62 8.77 16.67 -1.83
C VAL A 62 8.29 17.22 -0.48
N GLN A 63 7.78 18.45 -0.45
CA GLN A 63 7.33 19.10 0.77
C GLN A 63 6.11 18.38 1.40
N ASP A 64 5.16 17.92 0.59
CA ASP A 64 4.04 17.11 1.08
C ASP A 64 4.53 15.80 1.72
N THR A 65 5.54 15.15 1.13
CA THR A 65 6.11 13.90 1.64
C THR A 65 6.86 14.12 2.95
N LEU A 66 7.70 15.15 3.02
CA LEU A 66 8.45 15.49 4.24
C LEU A 66 7.52 15.85 5.40
N ARG A 67 6.48 16.64 5.12
CA ARG A 67 5.46 16.99 6.11
C ARG A 67 4.73 15.76 6.64
N SER A 68 4.33 14.83 5.76
CA SER A 68 3.68 13.58 6.15
C SER A 68 4.60 12.64 6.93
N GLY A 69 5.90 12.73 6.71
CA GLY A 69 6.91 11.93 7.39
C GLY A 69 7.33 12.46 8.76
N ASP A 70 6.88 13.67 9.15
CA ASP A 70 7.07 14.29 10.47
C ASP A 70 8.51 14.17 11.00
N GLY A 71 9.48 14.49 10.14
CA GLY A 71 10.92 14.43 10.47
C GLY A 71 11.59 13.05 10.37
N ALA A 72 10.86 11.99 10.03
CA ALA A 72 11.41 10.64 9.87
C ALA A 72 11.92 10.35 8.44
N CYS A 73 11.76 11.28 7.50
CA CYS A 73 12.21 11.11 6.12
C CYS A 73 13.67 11.52 5.94
N ASP A 74 14.39 10.78 5.11
CA ASP A 74 15.64 11.27 4.49
C ASP A 74 15.27 12.09 3.25
N GLU A 75 15.49 13.42 3.30
CA GLU A 75 15.12 14.33 2.22
C GLU A 75 15.82 14.02 0.91
N ALA A 76 17.09 13.60 0.94
CA ALA A 76 17.83 13.27 -0.27
C ALA A 76 17.22 12.06 -0.98
N VAL A 77 16.80 11.04 -0.22
CA VAL A 77 16.09 9.86 -0.73
C VAL A 77 14.73 10.24 -1.29
N VAL A 78 13.95 11.08 -0.58
CA VAL A 78 12.64 11.57 -1.04
C VAL A 78 12.78 12.29 -2.38
N ARG A 79 13.74 13.20 -2.50
CA ARG A 79 14.01 13.94 -3.75
C ARG A 79 14.41 12.99 -4.89
N SER A 80 15.27 12.02 -4.64
CA SER A 80 15.67 11.04 -5.64
C SER A 80 14.49 10.25 -6.17
N ILE A 81 13.63 9.73 -5.28
CA ILE A 81 12.46 8.94 -5.65
C ILE A 81 11.47 9.78 -6.46
N ILE A 82 11.17 11.01 -6.02
CA ILE A 82 10.19 11.87 -6.72
C ILE A 82 10.71 12.29 -8.10
N ASN A 83 12.00 12.59 -8.23
CA ASN A 83 12.60 12.94 -9.52
C ASN A 83 12.55 11.78 -10.53
N GLU A 84 12.64 10.52 -10.05
CA GLU A 84 12.55 9.36 -10.93
C GLU A 84 11.12 8.88 -11.18
N ALA A 85 10.15 9.23 -10.33
CA ALA A 85 8.81 8.67 -10.32
C ALA A 85 8.12 8.76 -11.70
N GLY A 86 8.21 9.91 -12.39
CA GLY A 86 7.61 10.10 -13.70
C GLY A 86 8.13 9.10 -14.75
N GLU A 87 9.42 8.78 -14.74
CA GLU A 87 10.00 7.79 -15.65
C GLU A 87 9.57 6.37 -15.29
N ARG A 88 9.51 6.04 -13.99
CA ARG A 88 9.03 4.73 -13.54
C ARG A 88 7.57 4.49 -13.90
N ILE A 89 6.72 5.52 -13.88
CA ILE A 89 5.35 5.42 -14.38
C ILE A 89 5.31 5.15 -15.90
N ARG A 90 6.17 5.82 -16.67
CA ARG A 90 6.28 5.54 -18.11
C ARG A 90 6.72 4.10 -18.38
N ASP A 91 7.60 3.53 -17.53
CA ASP A 91 7.98 2.12 -17.62
C ASP A 91 6.76 1.21 -17.39
N LEU A 92 5.94 1.49 -16.38
CA LEU A 92 4.70 0.73 -16.13
C LEU A 92 3.74 0.79 -17.33
N ILE A 93 3.58 1.97 -17.94
CA ILE A 93 2.76 2.16 -19.12
C ILE A 93 3.32 1.34 -20.31
N ARG A 94 4.64 1.35 -20.52
CA ARG A 94 5.30 0.53 -21.56
C ARG A 94 5.10 -0.98 -21.35
N ILE A 95 5.02 -1.42 -20.13
CA ILE A 95 4.74 -2.81 -19.75
C ILE A 95 3.26 -3.17 -19.97
N GLY A 96 2.38 -2.18 -20.15
CA GLY A 96 0.96 -2.40 -20.43
C GLY A 96 0.04 -2.12 -19.27
N VAL A 97 0.45 -1.28 -18.30
CA VAL A 97 -0.45 -0.73 -17.28
C VAL A 97 -1.33 0.34 -17.91
N GLU A 98 -2.64 0.20 -17.73
CA GLU A 98 -3.66 1.09 -18.25
C GLU A 98 -4.19 2.00 -17.13
N PHE A 99 -3.70 3.24 -17.07
CA PHE A 99 -4.25 4.27 -16.21
C PHE A 99 -5.41 4.99 -16.90
N GLU A 100 -6.36 5.50 -16.10
CA GLU A 100 -7.50 6.27 -16.64
C GLU A 100 -7.05 7.54 -17.31
N LYS A 101 -7.81 7.89 -18.37
CA LYS A 101 -7.60 9.10 -19.16
C LYS A 101 -8.88 9.91 -19.22
N GLU A 102 -8.73 11.20 -19.36
CA GLU A 102 -9.79 12.14 -19.70
C GLU A 102 -10.13 12.03 -21.20
N ASP A 103 -11.22 12.65 -21.60
CA ASP A 103 -11.69 12.65 -23.01
C ASP A 103 -10.67 13.25 -24.00
N ASP A 104 -9.79 14.13 -23.53
CA ASP A 104 -8.72 14.74 -24.31
C ASP A 104 -7.47 13.85 -24.46
N GLY A 105 -7.49 12.65 -23.87
CA GLY A 105 -6.41 11.66 -23.90
C GLY A 105 -5.32 11.87 -22.84
N ASN A 106 -5.36 12.94 -22.05
CA ASN A 106 -4.48 13.13 -20.91
C ASN A 106 -4.83 12.16 -19.77
N TYR A 107 -3.86 11.83 -18.90
CA TYR A 107 -4.14 11.00 -17.73
C TYR A 107 -5.04 11.74 -16.74
N SER A 108 -6.08 11.06 -16.30
CA SER A 108 -6.93 11.54 -15.21
C SER A 108 -6.15 11.50 -13.90
N LEU A 109 -6.01 12.65 -13.24
CA LEU A 109 -5.27 12.79 -12.00
C LEU A 109 -6.20 13.15 -10.86
N ILE A 110 -6.10 12.40 -9.77
CA ILE A 110 -6.83 12.69 -8.54
C ILE A 110 -5.91 13.22 -7.45
N ARG A 111 -6.53 13.74 -6.39
CA ARG A 111 -5.87 14.14 -5.14
C ARG A 111 -6.33 13.23 -4.02
N GLU A 112 -5.40 12.69 -3.25
CA GLU A 112 -5.67 11.96 -2.01
C GLU A 112 -5.17 12.76 -0.80
N GLY A 113 -5.48 12.30 0.42
CA GLY A 113 -5.05 12.92 1.65
C GLY A 113 -3.53 13.10 1.73
N GLY A 114 -3.08 14.23 2.30
CA GLY A 114 -1.65 14.59 2.39
C GLY A 114 -1.06 15.23 1.13
N HIS A 115 -1.76 15.21 0.00
CA HIS A 115 -1.30 15.88 -1.24
C HIS A 115 -1.91 17.26 -1.41
N SER A 116 -1.08 18.27 -1.71
CA SER A 116 -1.52 19.64 -1.98
C SER A 116 -2.12 19.83 -3.37
N SER A 117 -1.78 18.96 -4.35
CA SER A 117 -2.26 19.02 -5.73
C SER A 117 -2.64 17.64 -6.28
N LYS A 118 -3.37 17.64 -7.42
CA LYS A 118 -3.67 16.44 -8.18
C LYS A 118 -2.41 15.92 -8.85
N ARG A 119 -1.96 14.71 -8.52
CA ARG A 119 -0.78 14.06 -9.09
C ARG A 119 -0.83 12.55 -9.06
N ILE A 120 -1.98 11.99 -8.74
CA ILE A 120 -2.14 10.56 -8.52
C ILE A 120 -2.80 9.95 -9.74
N LEU A 121 -2.05 9.08 -10.43
CA LEU A 121 -2.56 8.23 -11.51
C LEU A 121 -3.33 7.06 -10.92
N HIS A 122 -4.44 6.68 -11.51
CA HIS A 122 -5.30 5.62 -10.99
C HIS A 122 -5.96 4.79 -12.12
N ALA A 123 -6.45 3.61 -11.74
CA ALA A 123 -7.33 2.77 -12.54
C ALA A 123 -8.57 2.48 -11.69
N LYS A 124 -9.51 3.43 -11.66
CA LYS A 124 -10.68 3.47 -10.76
C LYS A 124 -10.26 3.28 -9.29
N ASP A 125 -10.92 2.36 -8.60
CA ASP A 125 -10.61 1.94 -7.22
C ASP A 125 -9.85 0.60 -7.16
N ALA A 126 -9.07 0.29 -8.20
CA ALA A 126 -8.37 -1.00 -8.36
C ALA A 126 -6.99 -0.86 -9.03
N THR A 127 -6.29 0.25 -8.79
CA THR A 127 -5.01 0.56 -9.45
C THR A 127 -3.95 -0.52 -9.25
N GLY A 128 -3.84 -1.05 -8.05
CA GLY A 128 -2.88 -2.12 -7.76
C GLY A 128 -3.17 -3.42 -8.51
N LYS A 129 -4.44 -3.76 -8.71
CA LYS A 129 -4.86 -4.93 -9.51
C LYS A 129 -4.44 -4.77 -10.97
N GLU A 130 -4.56 -3.57 -11.53
CA GLU A 130 -4.14 -3.29 -12.89
C GLU A 130 -2.61 -3.37 -13.04
N ILE A 131 -1.87 -2.81 -12.11
CA ILE A 131 -0.40 -2.92 -12.07
C ILE A 131 0.03 -4.38 -11.97
N GLU A 132 -0.56 -5.17 -11.07
CA GLU A 132 -0.25 -6.60 -10.91
C GLU A 132 -0.55 -7.39 -12.18
N ARG A 133 -1.69 -7.14 -12.82
CA ARG A 133 -2.09 -7.76 -14.09
C ARG A 133 -1.02 -7.56 -15.17
N ALA A 134 -0.62 -6.32 -15.39
CA ALA A 134 0.33 -5.97 -16.44
C ALA A 134 1.73 -6.55 -16.15
N LEU A 135 2.23 -6.38 -14.93
CA LEU A 135 3.54 -6.89 -14.52
C LEU A 135 3.61 -8.42 -14.59
N THR A 136 2.57 -9.12 -14.15
CA THR A 136 2.52 -10.58 -14.20
C THR A 136 2.44 -11.08 -15.64
N ALA A 137 1.65 -10.42 -16.49
CA ALA A 137 1.56 -10.76 -17.92
C ALA A 137 2.92 -10.56 -18.61
N TYR A 138 3.57 -9.43 -18.36
CA TYR A 138 4.90 -9.15 -18.89
C TYR A 138 5.94 -10.19 -18.44
N ALA A 139 6.00 -10.47 -17.12
CA ALA A 139 6.96 -11.42 -16.58
C ALA A 139 6.79 -12.84 -17.16
N ARG A 140 5.56 -13.26 -17.43
CA ARG A 140 5.27 -14.56 -18.07
C ARG A 140 5.72 -14.64 -19.53
N GLN A 141 5.72 -13.53 -20.23
CA GLN A 141 6.10 -13.48 -21.66
C GLN A 141 7.60 -13.23 -21.84
N HIS A 142 8.28 -12.71 -20.83
CA HIS A 142 9.70 -12.34 -20.94
C HIS A 142 10.60 -13.59 -20.84
N PRO A 143 11.42 -13.89 -21.88
CA PRO A 143 12.21 -15.14 -21.92
C PRO A 143 13.27 -15.25 -20.83
N GLY A 144 13.73 -14.13 -20.28
CA GLY A 144 14.72 -14.08 -19.18
C GLY A 144 14.11 -14.14 -17.78
N ILE A 145 12.79 -14.31 -17.62
CA ILE A 145 12.12 -14.34 -16.31
C ILE A 145 11.44 -15.67 -16.07
N ALA A 146 11.83 -16.36 -15.01
CA ALA A 146 11.17 -17.57 -14.53
C ALA A 146 10.31 -17.25 -13.29
N LEU A 147 8.98 -17.42 -13.40
CA LEU A 147 8.08 -17.30 -12.27
C LEU A 147 7.91 -18.65 -11.56
N LYS A 148 8.16 -18.68 -10.26
CA LYS A 148 7.96 -19.84 -9.38
C LYS A 148 6.91 -19.50 -8.31
N PRO A 149 5.62 -19.69 -8.59
CA PRO A 149 4.56 -19.55 -7.59
C PRO A 149 4.61 -20.71 -6.59
N ASN A 150 3.84 -20.59 -5.49
CA ASN A 150 3.74 -21.59 -4.43
C ASN A 150 5.11 -22.03 -3.89
N THR A 151 6.09 -21.14 -3.92
CA THR A 151 7.45 -21.40 -3.49
C THR A 151 7.78 -20.48 -2.31
N LEU A 152 7.88 -21.04 -1.11
CA LEU A 152 8.17 -20.32 0.13
C LEU A 152 9.68 -20.19 0.32
N ALA A 153 10.20 -18.97 0.32
CA ALA A 153 11.57 -18.72 0.75
C ALA A 153 11.71 -18.98 2.25
N ILE A 154 12.64 -19.85 2.63
CA ILE A 154 12.86 -20.30 4.01
C ILE A 154 13.95 -19.46 4.66
N ASP A 155 15.13 -19.40 4.01
CA ASP A 155 16.26 -18.62 4.51
C ASP A 155 17.26 -18.26 3.41
N LEU A 156 18.02 -17.18 3.65
CA LEU A 156 19.12 -16.76 2.78
C LEU A 156 20.37 -17.64 3.00
N ILE A 157 21.10 -17.91 1.92
CA ILE A 157 22.34 -18.65 1.96
C ILE A 157 23.49 -17.66 1.95
N GLN A 158 24.26 -17.60 3.05
CA GLN A 158 25.48 -16.81 3.11
C GLN A 158 26.56 -17.44 2.21
N ARG A 159 27.37 -16.61 1.53
CA ARG A 159 28.54 -17.10 0.75
C ARG A 159 29.54 -17.85 1.62
N ARG A 160 29.69 -17.39 2.87
CA ARG A 160 30.46 -18.05 3.91
C ARG A 160 29.64 -18.07 5.19
N HIS A 161 29.30 -19.24 5.67
CA HIS A 161 28.47 -19.41 6.85
C HIS A 161 29.08 -18.72 8.08
N GLY A 162 28.25 -17.92 8.78
CA GLY A 162 28.67 -17.13 9.95
C GLY A 162 29.43 -15.85 9.60
N HIS A 163 29.60 -15.52 8.33
CA HIS A 163 30.36 -14.37 7.84
C HIS A 163 29.49 -13.50 6.92
N PRO A 164 28.54 -12.73 7.46
CA PRO A 164 27.61 -11.91 6.67
C PRO A 164 28.30 -10.85 5.81
N GLU A 165 29.51 -10.45 6.15
CA GLU A 165 30.33 -9.50 5.37
C GLU A 165 30.75 -10.03 3.98
N HIS A 166 30.64 -11.33 3.75
CA HIS A 166 30.82 -11.92 2.43
C HIS A 166 29.54 -11.92 1.57
N GLY A 167 28.40 -11.55 2.17
CA GLY A 167 27.11 -11.45 1.48
C GLY A 167 26.42 -12.79 1.26
N VAL A 168 25.45 -12.77 0.34
CA VAL A 168 24.57 -13.91 0.06
C VAL A 168 24.88 -14.54 -1.30
N ALA A 169 24.54 -15.83 -1.45
CA ALA A 169 24.77 -16.63 -2.65
C ALA A 169 23.50 -17.31 -3.18
N GLY A 170 22.39 -17.22 -2.45
CA GLY A 170 21.17 -17.91 -2.82
C GLY A 170 20.12 -17.88 -1.72
N VAL A 171 19.07 -18.67 -1.93
CA VAL A 171 17.97 -18.84 -0.99
C VAL A 171 17.51 -20.30 -0.97
N TRP A 172 17.25 -20.82 0.23
CA TRP A 172 16.50 -22.07 0.38
C TRP A 172 15.02 -21.81 0.27
N CYS A 173 14.35 -22.59 -0.52
CA CYS A 173 12.93 -22.49 -0.74
C CYS A 173 12.25 -23.84 -0.52
N LEU A 174 11.03 -23.82 0.00
CA LEU A 174 10.11 -24.94 -0.02
C LEU A 174 9.19 -24.78 -1.24
N ASP A 175 9.30 -25.71 -2.15
CA ASP A 175 8.29 -25.91 -3.20
C ASP A 175 7.05 -26.54 -2.53
N GLN A 176 5.96 -25.78 -2.43
CA GLN A 176 4.77 -26.21 -1.69
C GLN A 176 3.94 -27.23 -2.48
N ASP A 177 4.13 -27.33 -3.78
CA ASP A 177 3.43 -28.29 -4.62
C ASP A 177 4.06 -29.68 -4.51
N THR A 178 5.40 -29.75 -4.49
CA THR A 178 6.16 -31.01 -4.38
C THR A 178 6.61 -31.34 -2.97
N GLN A 179 6.49 -30.41 -2.02
CA GLN A 179 7.02 -30.50 -0.62
C GLN A 179 8.54 -30.68 -0.56
N ALA A 180 9.25 -30.38 -1.62
CA ALA A 180 10.71 -30.47 -1.69
C ALA A 180 11.37 -29.15 -1.27
N VAL A 181 12.45 -29.26 -0.52
CA VAL A 181 13.35 -28.11 -0.29
C VAL A 181 14.31 -27.98 -1.46
N ILE A 182 14.29 -26.83 -2.10
CA ILE A 182 15.13 -26.52 -3.26
C ILE A 182 16.08 -25.37 -2.93
N THR A 183 17.25 -25.37 -3.57
CA THR A 183 18.21 -24.28 -3.50
C THR A 183 18.15 -23.46 -4.78
N VAL A 184 17.90 -22.15 -4.64
CA VAL A 184 18.00 -21.19 -5.75
C VAL A 184 19.29 -20.41 -5.56
N GLN A 185 20.32 -20.71 -6.37
CA GLN A 185 21.57 -19.94 -6.38
C GLN A 185 21.39 -18.68 -7.22
N ALA A 186 21.98 -17.57 -6.78
CA ALA A 186 21.92 -16.29 -7.45
C ALA A 186 23.13 -15.42 -7.14
N ASP A 187 23.56 -14.61 -8.12
CA ASP A 187 24.61 -13.61 -7.94
C ASP A 187 24.11 -12.40 -7.14
N ALA A 188 22.80 -12.12 -7.17
CA ALA A 188 22.17 -11.08 -6.39
C ALA A 188 20.76 -11.50 -6.00
N ILE A 189 20.32 -11.10 -4.80
CA ILE A 189 19.00 -11.38 -4.26
C ILE A 189 18.32 -10.05 -3.94
N VAL A 190 17.11 -9.87 -4.47
CA VAL A 190 16.23 -8.74 -4.16
C VAL A 190 15.12 -9.22 -3.24
N LEU A 191 15.09 -8.74 -2.00
CA LEU A 191 14.03 -9.00 -1.05
C LEU A 191 12.92 -7.96 -1.23
N ALA A 192 11.83 -8.36 -1.85
CA ALA A 192 10.66 -7.53 -2.05
C ALA A 192 9.41 -8.26 -1.52
N THR A 193 9.51 -8.73 -0.28
CA THR A 193 8.59 -9.69 0.36
C THR A 193 7.41 -9.04 1.08
N GLY A 194 7.30 -7.71 1.02
CA GLY A 194 6.27 -6.95 1.75
C GLY A 194 6.54 -6.87 3.25
N GLY A 195 5.51 -6.52 4.01
CA GLY A 195 5.61 -6.25 5.44
C GLY A 195 5.09 -7.38 6.32
N VAL A 196 4.73 -7.01 7.56
CA VAL A 196 4.38 -7.92 8.65
C VAL A 196 2.91 -7.75 9.11
N GLY A 197 2.04 -7.21 8.26
CA GLY A 197 0.67 -6.83 8.66
C GLY A 197 -0.14 -7.97 9.29
N ARG A 198 0.17 -9.23 8.98
CA ARG A 198 -0.50 -10.41 9.56
C ARG A 198 -0.16 -10.68 11.03
N LEU A 199 0.70 -9.90 11.66
CA LEU A 199 0.89 -9.93 13.12
C LEU A 199 -0.30 -9.33 13.88
N TRP A 200 -1.12 -8.50 13.22
CA TRP A 200 -2.28 -7.85 13.82
C TRP A 200 -3.56 -8.59 13.48
N LYS A 201 -4.47 -8.67 14.47
CA LYS A 201 -5.80 -9.27 14.31
C LYS A 201 -6.60 -8.55 13.23
N GLN A 202 -6.61 -7.21 13.27
CA GLN A 202 -7.24 -6.37 12.25
C GLN A 202 -6.15 -5.89 11.28
N THR A 203 -6.19 -6.39 10.05
CA THR A 203 -5.24 -6.01 9.00
C THR A 203 -5.88 -6.09 7.62
N THR A 204 -5.57 -5.12 6.78
CA THR A 204 -5.95 -5.12 5.35
C THR A 204 -4.99 -5.93 4.49
N ASN A 205 -3.87 -6.39 5.07
CA ASN A 205 -2.83 -7.12 4.35
C ASN A 205 -3.26 -8.54 4.01
N PRO A 206 -2.80 -9.10 2.88
CA PRO A 206 -3.05 -10.49 2.51
C PRO A 206 -2.32 -11.46 3.44
N ASP A 207 -2.75 -12.72 3.45
CA ASP A 207 -2.20 -13.78 4.30
C ASP A 207 -0.70 -14.03 4.12
N VAL A 208 -0.15 -13.59 3.00
CA VAL A 208 1.29 -13.71 2.71
C VAL A 208 2.17 -12.67 3.41
N ALA A 209 1.57 -11.62 3.99
CA ALA A 209 2.31 -10.52 4.65
C ALA A 209 2.76 -10.88 6.08
N THR A 210 3.59 -11.89 6.21
CA THR A 210 4.04 -12.50 7.47
C THR A 210 5.45 -12.11 7.89
N GLY A 211 6.14 -11.25 7.12
CA GLY A 211 7.47 -10.73 7.46
C GLY A 211 8.63 -11.69 7.18
N ASP A 212 8.43 -12.69 6.33
CA ASP A 212 9.43 -13.74 6.09
C ASP A 212 10.76 -13.17 5.60
N GLY A 213 10.74 -12.23 4.63
CA GLY A 213 11.96 -11.61 4.12
C GLY A 213 12.70 -10.76 5.15
N LEU A 214 11.95 -10.05 5.99
CA LEU A 214 12.53 -9.31 7.11
C LEU A 214 13.26 -10.25 8.08
N ALA A 215 12.62 -11.36 8.45
CA ALA A 215 13.17 -12.35 9.35
C ALA A 215 14.43 -13.04 8.74
N MET A 216 14.38 -13.40 7.46
CA MET A 216 15.54 -13.97 6.75
C MET A 216 16.72 -12.99 6.71
N ALA A 217 16.45 -11.72 6.35
CA ALA A 217 17.49 -10.70 6.33
C ALA A 217 18.13 -10.49 7.70
N TYR A 218 17.31 -10.39 8.75
CA TYR A 218 17.82 -10.25 10.12
C TYR A 218 18.69 -11.43 10.56
N ARG A 219 18.24 -12.68 10.34
CA ARG A 219 19.02 -13.89 10.66
C ARG A 219 20.34 -13.95 9.88
N THR A 220 20.34 -13.42 8.67
CA THR A 220 21.55 -13.37 7.82
C THR A 220 22.53 -12.29 8.28
N GLY A 221 22.13 -11.38 9.17
CA GLY A 221 22.97 -10.31 9.71
C GLY A 221 22.75 -8.95 9.05
N ALA A 222 21.65 -8.76 8.31
CA ALA A 222 21.28 -7.45 7.79
C ALA A 222 20.70 -6.54 8.88
N SER A 223 20.90 -5.23 8.72
CA SER A 223 20.33 -4.22 9.60
C SER A 223 18.84 -4.05 9.32
N VAL A 224 18.06 -3.93 10.38
CA VAL A 224 16.63 -3.62 10.32
C VAL A 224 16.34 -2.40 11.18
N GLU A 225 15.37 -1.57 10.75
CA GLU A 225 15.05 -0.34 11.47
C GLU A 225 13.58 0.02 11.39
N ASN A 226 13.13 0.88 12.29
CA ASN A 226 11.78 1.47 12.31
C ASN A 226 10.64 0.43 12.34
N LEU A 227 10.86 -0.74 12.92
CA LEU A 227 9.89 -1.85 12.93
C LEU A 227 8.63 -1.55 13.74
N ALA A 228 8.69 -0.58 14.67
CA ALA A 228 7.54 -0.12 15.44
C ALA A 228 6.57 0.76 14.63
N TYR A 229 6.99 1.28 13.48
CA TYR A 229 6.18 2.18 12.68
C TYR A 229 5.26 1.41 11.74
N ILE A 230 4.07 1.13 12.22
CA ILE A 230 2.99 0.52 11.47
C ILE A 230 1.89 1.57 11.27
N GLN A 231 1.56 1.87 10.02
CA GLN A 231 0.42 2.70 9.70
C GLN A 231 -0.86 1.88 9.84
N PHE A 232 -1.81 2.39 10.62
CA PHE A 232 -3.17 1.85 10.66
C PHE A 232 -4.07 2.65 9.72
N HIS A 233 -4.78 1.96 8.83
CA HIS A 233 -5.82 2.60 8.04
C HIS A 233 -7.09 2.72 8.88
N PRO A 234 -7.71 3.90 8.97
CA PRO A 234 -8.82 4.15 9.88
C PRO A 234 -10.12 3.43 9.49
N THR A 235 -10.35 3.16 8.20
CA THR A 235 -11.64 2.71 7.68
C THR A 235 -11.54 1.33 7.01
N ALA A 236 -11.20 0.30 7.76
CA ALA A 236 -11.42 -1.08 7.35
C ALA A 236 -12.84 -1.53 7.79
N LEU A 237 -13.55 -2.25 6.93
CA LEU A 237 -14.89 -2.76 7.23
C LEU A 237 -14.83 -3.69 8.45
N SER A 238 -15.59 -3.40 9.49
CA SER A 238 -15.74 -4.27 10.65
C SER A 238 -16.66 -5.43 10.28
N SER A 239 -16.07 -6.54 9.86
CA SER A 239 -16.80 -7.75 9.48
C SER A 239 -16.17 -8.98 10.14
N LEU A 240 -16.89 -10.11 10.14
CA LEU A 240 -16.37 -11.39 10.63
C LEU A 240 -15.35 -12.03 9.68
N SER A 241 -15.09 -11.40 8.54
CA SER A 241 -14.08 -11.87 7.59
C SER A 241 -12.68 -11.86 8.23
N PRO A 242 -11.88 -12.92 8.06
CA PRO A 242 -10.50 -12.97 8.55
C PRO A 242 -9.60 -11.84 8.05
N ARG A 243 -10.00 -11.20 6.95
CA ARG A 243 -9.37 -10.02 6.38
C ARG A 243 -10.41 -8.93 6.15
N PRO A 244 -10.41 -7.87 6.99
CA PRO A 244 -11.24 -6.71 6.80
C PRO A 244 -11.05 -6.11 5.40
N PHE A 245 -12.15 -5.76 4.75
CA PHE A 245 -12.11 -5.07 3.46
C PHE A 245 -11.76 -3.59 3.69
N LEU A 246 -10.83 -3.06 2.90
CA LEU A 246 -10.45 -1.65 2.97
C LEU A 246 -11.52 -0.78 2.31
N ILE A 247 -12.04 0.22 3.04
CA ILE A 247 -12.80 1.31 2.45
C ILE A 247 -11.83 2.46 2.19
N SER A 248 -11.60 2.75 0.93
CA SER A 248 -10.61 3.74 0.49
C SER A 248 -10.78 5.09 1.18
N GLU A 249 -9.67 5.75 1.46
CA GLU A 249 -9.64 7.13 1.98
C GLU A 249 -10.38 8.12 1.06
N ALA A 250 -10.42 7.85 -0.25
CA ALA A 250 -11.16 8.65 -1.21
C ALA A 250 -12.64 8.79 -0.86
N VAL A 251 -13.24 7.83 -0.14
CA VAL A 251 -14.62 7.93 0.34
C VAL A 251 -14.76 9.03 1.40
N ARG A 252 -13.78 9.18 2.31
CA ARG A 252 -13.73 10.34 3.23
C ARG A 252 -13.43 11.63 2.48
N GLY A 253 -12.54 11.56 1.48
CA GLY A 253 -12.17 12.69 0.62
C GLY A 253 -13.35 13.30 -0.17
N VAL A 254 -14.38 12.53 -0.48
CA VAL A 254 -15.61 13.04 -1.11
C VAL A 254 -16.66 13.51 -0.11
N GLY A 255 -16.37 13.46 1.21
CA GLY A 255 -17.22 14.05 2.25
C GLY A 255 -17.83 13.05 3.24
N ALA A 256 -17.48 11.77 3.21
CA ALA A 256 -17.97 10.83 4.22
C ALA A 256 -17.46 11.17 5.63
N VAL A 257 -18.33 11.01 6.63
CA VAL A 257 -18.10 11.44 8.01
C VAL A 257 -18.11 10.24 8.96
N LEU A 258 -17.24 10.27 9.95
CA LEU A 258 -17.15 9.25 10.99
C LEU A 258 -17.97 9.64 12.22
N LEU A 259 -18.90 8.79 12.62
CA LEU A 259 -19.71 8.94 13.83
C LEU A 259 -19.51 7.72 14.75
N ASP A 260 -19.55 7.95 16.05
CA ASP A 260 -19.76 6.88 17.03
C ASP A 260 -21.27 6.61 17.22
N ASP A 261 -21.62 5.70 18.12
CA ASP A 261 -23.03 5.35 18.37
C ASP A 261 -23.85 6.54 18.88
N GLU A 262 -23.27 7.40 19.73
CA GLU A 262 -23.92 8.57 20.26
C GLU A 262 -24.15 9.63 19.17
N GLY A 263 -23.11 9.93 18.39
CA GLY A 263 -23.18 10.85 17.27
C GLY A 263 -24.15 10.38 16.18
N LEU A 264 -24.17 9.07 15.90
CA LEU A 264 -25.13 8.47 14.96
C LEU A 264 -26.58 8.62 15.44
N ALA A 265 -26.84 8.35 16.72
CA ALA A 265 -28.18 8.50 17.30
C ALA A 265 -28.64 9.97 17.28
N ALA A 266 -27.76 10.90 17.65
CA ALA A 266 -28.04 12.33 17.62
C ALA A 266 -28.31 12.83 16.20
N TRP A 267 -27.49 12.44 15.22
CA TRP A 267 -27.67 12.81 13.82
C TRP A 267 -28.98 12.23 13.24
N LYS A 268 -29.30 10.96 13.51
CA LYS A 268 -30.58 10.36 13.09
C LYS A 268 -31.79 11.11 13.67
N THR A 269 -31.67 11.59 14.91
CA THR A 269 -32.73 12.40 15.53
C THR A 269 -32.88 13.73 14.82
N ALA A 270 -31.77 14.43 14.53
CA ALA A 270 -31.79 15.67 13.79
C ALA A 270 -32.38 15.51 12.37
N CYS A 271 -32.03 14.41 11.67
CA CYS A 271 -32.61 14.10 10.37
C CYS A 271 -34.15 13.89 10.42
N ARG A 272 -34.63 13.25 11.50
CA ARG A 272 -36.06 13.06 11.70
C ARG A 272 -36.81 14.40 11.92
N VAL A 273 -36.25 15.26 12.78
CA VAL A 273 -36.82 16.59 13.04
C VAL A 273 -36.85 17.42 11.75
N ALA A 274 -35.75 17.52 11.04
CA ALA A 274 -35.68 18.25 9.76
C ALA A 274 -36.74 17.75 8.75
N LYS A 275 -36.93 16.43 8.67
CA LYS A 275 -37.96 15.83 7.80
C LYS A 275 -39.36 16.20 8.23
N GLU A 276 -39.67 16.22 9.54
CA GLU A 276 -40.96 16.62 10.09
C GLU A 276 -41.24 18.12 9.84
N GLU A 277 -40.18 18.94 9.82
CA GLU A 277 -40.24 20.39 9.57
C GLU A 277 -40.20 20.76 8.07
N GLY A 278 -39.97 19.77 7.19
CA GLY A 278 -39.83 19.97 5.74
C GLY A 278 -38.49 20.62 5.34
N GLU A 279 -37.48 20.51 6.19
CA GLU A 279 -36.16 21.01 5.96
C GLU A 279 -35.23 19.97 5.27
N GLU A 280 -34.09 20.42 4.73
CA GLU A 280 -33.07 19.55 4.17
C GLU A 280 -32.39 18.69 5.25
N GLN A 281 -31.92 17.53 4.86
CA GLN A 281 -31.19 16.64 5.75
C GLN A 281 -29.93 17.33 6.28
N PRO A 282 -29.74 17.42 7.62
CA PRO A 282 -28.56 18.07 8.20
C PRO A 282 -27.29 17.29 7.92
N SER A 283 -26.18 18.00 7.75
CA SER A 283 -24.86 17.40 7.63
C SER A 283 -24.51 16.58 8.89
N PRO A 284 -23.92 15.37 8.75
CA PRO A 284 -23.43 14.60 9.89
C PRO A 284 -22.15 15.19 10.52
N ALA A 285 -21.44 16.10 9.85
CA ALA A 285 -20.14 16.62 10.30
C ALA A 285 -20.13 17.20 11.72
N PRO A 286 -21.12 18.00 12.17
CA PRO A 286 -21.15 18.52 13.55
C PRO A 286 -21.27 17.45 14.64
N PHE A 287 -21.75 16.26 14.29
CA PHE A 287 -21.94 15.12 15.19
C PHE A 287 -20.73 14.19 15.25
N SER A 288 -19.66 14.51 14.51
CA SER A 288 -18.47 13.67 14.45
C SER A 288 -17.65 13.76 15.72
N PHE A 289 -17.40 12.61 16.35
CA PHE A 289 -16.50 12.51 17.49
C PHE A 289 -15.06 12.95 17.15
N THR A 290 -14.66 12.86 15.87
CA THR A 290 -13.30 13.21 15.44
C THR A 290 -12.97 14.69 15.68
N LEU A 291 -13.97 15.56 15.75
CA LEU A 291 -13.80 16.97 16.09
C LEU A 291 -13.26 17.22 17.52
N GLN A 292 -13.40 16.24 18.43
CA GLN A 292 -12.81 16.28 19.76
C GLN A 292 -11.29 16.11 19.75
N TYR A 293 -10.74 15.54 18.66
CA TYR A 293 -9.32 15.19 18.51
C TYR A 293 -8.59 16.10 17.52
N THR A 294 -9.29 16.67 16.56
CA THR A 294 -8.69 17.51 15.51
C THR A 294 -9.74 18.40 14.84
N PRO A 295 -9.41 19.66 14.51
CA PRO A 295 -10.31 20.54 13.79
C PRO A 295 -10.64 20.05 12.37
N ASP A 296 -9.75 19.25 11.74
CA ASP A 296 -9.97 18.68 10.41
C ASP A 296 -10.99 17.52 10.42
N GLY A 297 -11.42 17.08 11.60
CA GLY A 297 -12.45 16.05 11.77
C GLY A 297 -12.09 14.76 11.02
N SER A 298 -13.05 14.25 10.27
CA SER A 298 -12.88 13.00 9.50
C SER A 298 -11.91 13.10 8.30
N LEU A 299 -11.45 14.31 7.94
CA LEU A 299 -10.50 14.56 6.85
C LEU A 299 -9.04 14.64 7.32
N ALA A 300 -8.79 14.57 8.63
CA ALA A 300 -7.44 14.52 9.16
C ALA A 300 -6.64 13.33 8.63
N THR A 301 -5.32 13.36 8.84
CA THR A 301 -4.41 12.30 8.39
C THR A 301 -4.75 10.95 9.04
N ARG A 302 -4.34 9.86 8.38
CA ARG A 302 -4.70 8.47 8.80
C ARG A 302 -4.32 8.16 10.24
N ASP A 303 -3.17 8.61 10.68
CA ASP A 303 -2.65 8.38 12.03
C ASP A 303 -3.52 9.06 13.10
N ILE A 304 -3.93 10.32 12.86
CA ILE A 304 -4.82 11.06 13.76
C ILE A 304 -6.19 10.38 13.82
N VAL A 305 -6.80 10.09 12.66
CA VAL A 305 -8.12 9.48 12.60
C VAL A 305 -8.12 8.07 13.20
N ALA A 306 -7.09 7.25 12.93
CA ALA A 306 -7.00 5.91 13.48
C ALA A 306 -6.87 5.92 15.00
N ARG A 307 -6.05 6.84 15.57
CA ARG A 307 -5.95 7.03 17.03
C ARG A 307 -7.25 7.54 17.64
N ALA A 308 -7.93 8.48 16.98
CA ALA A 308 -9.22 9.00 17.44
C ALA A 308 -10.27 7.89 17.52
N ILE A 309 -10.36 7.03 16.48
CA ILE A 309 -11.26 5.89 16.48
C ILE A 309 -10.91 4.90 17.60
N ASP A 310 -9.65 4.52 17.74
CA ASP A 310 -9.20 3.57 18.77
C ASP A 310 -9.53 4.09 20.19
N GLN A 311 -9.28 5.37 20.46
CA GLN A 311 -9.59 6.00 21.73
C GLN A 311 -11.11 6.06 21.98
N GLN A 312 -11.90 6.41 20.96
CA GLN A 312 -13.35 6.49 21.10
C GLN A 312 -13.98 5.11 21.30
N MET A 313 -13.52 4.10 20.56
CA MET A 313 -13.95 2.71 20.75
C MET A 313 -13.66 2.21 22.18
N LYS A 314 -12.46 2.50 22.71
CA LYS A 314 -12.09 2.14 24.09
C LYS A 314 -12.92 2.87 25.13
N LYS A 315 -13.18 4.16 24.92
CA LYS A 315 -14.01 4.99 25.80
C LYS A 315 -15.44 4.50 25.92
N LEU A 316 -16.03 4.09 24.78
CA LEU A 316 -17.42 3.65 24.70
C LEU A 316 -17.59 2.12 24.87
N GLY A 317 -16.51 1.36 24.84
CA GLY A 317 -16.57 -0.11 24.86
C GLY A 317 -17.16 -0.73 23.60
N THR A 318 -17.09 -0.01 22.46
CA THR A 318 -17.67 -0.46 21.18
C THR A 318 -16.65 -1.17 20.32
N ALA A 319 -17.14 -2.04 19.41
CA ALA A 319 -16.29 -2.83 18.50
C ALA A 319 -15.93 -2.10 17.21
N HIS A 320 -16.61 -1.01 16.88
CA HIS A 320 -16.43 -0.22 15.65
C HIS A 320 -17.03 1.18 15.82
N VAL A 321 -16.80 2.03 14.83
CA VAL A 321 -17.49 3.29 14.58
C VAL A 321 -18.18 3.23 13.22
N HIS A 322 -18.92 4.26 12.84
CA HIS A 322 -19.72 4.29 11.62
C HIS A 322 -19.20 5.31 10.62
N LEU A 323 -18.99 4.90 9.38
CA LEU A 323 -18.72 5.80 8.26
C LEU A 323 -20.05 6.13 7.57
N ILE A 324 -20.41 7.40 7.54
CA ILE A 324 -21.68 7.91 7.01
C ILE A 324 -21.45 8.53 5.64
N THR A 325 -22.23 8.09 4.66
CA THR A 325 -22.19 8.53 3.27
C THR A 325 -23.55 8.94 2.73
N SER A 326 -24.63 8.59 3.45
CA SER A 326 -26.03 8.77 3.01
C SER A 326 -26.48 10.23 2.86
N HIS A 327 -25.71 11.20 3.36
CA HIS A 327 -25.94 12.65 3.12
C HIS A 327 -25.36 13.13 1.79
N LEU A 328 -24.59 12.27 1.08
CA LEU A 328 -23.95 12.59 -0.18
C LEU A 328 -24.76 11.99 -1.34
N ASN A 329 -25.22 12.82 -2.23
CA ASN A 329 -25.91 12.36 -3.45
C ASN A 329 -24.89 12.05 -4.55
N LEU A 330 -24.24 10.88 -4.48
CA LEU A 330 -23.20 10.46 -5.41
C LEU A 330 -23.56 9.14 -6.11
N PRO A 331 -23.16 8.96 -7.39
CA PRO A 331 -23.29 7.70 -8.10
C PRO A 331 -22.24 6.69 -7.61
N TRP A 332 -22.49 6.11 -6.44
CA TRP A 332 -21.51 5.27 -5.72
C TRP A 332 -21.00 4.09 -6.54
N GLN A 333 -21.87 3.45 -7.32
CA GLN A 333 -21.48 2.29 -8.13
C GLN A 333 -20.55 2.66 -9.29
N ASP A 334 -20.67 3.87 -9.82
CA ASP A 334 -19.81 4.36 -10.89
C ASP A 334 -18.46 4.86 -10.32
N LYS A 335 -18.51 5.56 -9.19
CA LYS A 335 -17.35 6.21 -8.59
C LYS A 335 -16.48 5.23 -7.78
N PHE A 336 -17.10 4.28 -7.08
CA PHE A 336 -16.46 3.29 -6.23
C PHE A 336 -17.01 1.88 -6.45
N PRO A 337 -16.91 1.33 -7.68
CA PRO A 337 -17.59 0.09 -8.06
C PRO A 337 -17.18 -1.12 -7.23
N THR A 338 -15.90 -1.21 -6.85
CA THR A 338 -15.39 -2.31 -6.04
C THR A 338 -15.91 -2.24 -4.60
N ILE A 339 -15.92 -1.02 -4.01
CA ILE A 339 -16.40 -0.81 -2.64
C ILE A 339 -17.90 -1.06 -2.58
N ALA A 340 -18.67 -0.47 -3.48
CA ALA A 340 -20.12 -0.62 -3.52
C ALA A 340 -20.54 -2.09 -3.66
N ARG A 341 -19.92 -2.83 -4.59
CA ARG A 341 -20.15 -4.26 -4.75
C ARG A 341 -19.81 -5.05 -3.50
N ARG A 342 -18.63 -4.80 -2.91
CA ARG A 342 -18.18 -5.54 -1.72
C ARG A 342 -19.08 -5.31 -0.50
N LEU A 343 -19.54 -4.08 -0.29
CA LEU A 343 -20.50 -3.79 0.78
C LEU A 343 -21.82 -4.48 0.54
N LYS A 344 -22.30 -4.51 -0.71
CA LYS A 344 -23.53 -5.22 -1.09
C LYS A 344 -23.41 -6.74 -0.80
N ASP A 345 -22.25 -7.35 -1.04
CA ASP A 345 -22.00 -8.75 -0.69
C ASP A 345 -22.10 -9.02 0.83
N GLU A 346 -21.85 -8.00 1.66
CA GLU A 346 -22.02 -8.04 3.13
C GLU A 346 -23.41 -7.55 3.59
N GLY A 347 -24.32 -7.27 2.66
CA GLY A 347 -25.68 -6.80 2.95
C GLY A 347 -25.78 -5.32 3.29
N LEU A 348 -24.78 -4.52 2.94
CA LEU A 348 -24.72 -3.08 3.19
C LEU A 348 -24.79 -2.28 1.87
N ASP A 349 -25.44 -1.12 1.92
CA ASP A 349 -25.45 -0.16 0.82
C ASP A 349 -24.63 1.09 1.15
N LEU A 350 -23.65 1.40 0.28
CA LEU A 350 -22.75 2.54 0.49
C LEU A 350 -23.47 3.88 0.49
N GLY A 351 -24.61 4.00 -0.18
CA GLY A 351 -25.36 5.25 -0.29
C GLY A 351 -26.38 5.49 0.83
N SER A 352 -26.72 4.48 1.62
CA SER A 352 -27.80 4.58 2.61
C SER A 352 -27.45 4.12 4.00
N ASP A 353 -26.57 3.09 4.14
CA ASP A 353 -26.31 2.47 5.43
C ASP A 353 -25.13 3.11 6.17
N PRO A 354 -25.18 3.18 7.50
CA PRO A 354 -24.01 3.44 8.32
C PRO A 354 -23.02 2.26 8.19
N ILE A 355 -21.85 2.49 7.62
CA ILE A 355 -20.87 1.44 7.37
C ILE A 355 -20.00 1.23 8.61
N PRO A 356 -20.01 0.05 9.25
CA PRO A 356 -19.19 -0.22 10.44
C PRO A 356 -17.71 -0.31 10.05
N VAL A 357 -16.86 0.52 10.66
CA VAL A 357 -15.43 0.59 10.35
C VAL A 357 -14.57 0.53 11.61
N VAL A 358 -13.36 0.00 11.44
CA VAL A 358 -12.37 -0.19 12.50
C VAL A 358 -10.97 0.10 11.97
N PRO A 359 -10.02 0.62 12.78
CA PRO A 359 -8.64 0.74 12.38
C PRO A 359 -8.00 -0.64 12.14
N ALA A 360 -7.23 -0.77 11.06
CA ALA A 360 -6.54 -2.00 10.72
C ALA A 360 -5.09 -1.73 10.30
N ALA A 361 -4.17 -2.62 10.70
CA ALA A 361 -2.78 -2.55 10.26
C ALA A 361 -2.73 -2.62 8.73
N HIS A 362 -2.11 -1.61 8.12
CA HIS A 362 -2.18 -1.40 6.67
C HIS A 362 -0.80 -1.40 6.01
N TYR A 363 0.13 -0.63 6.56
CA TYR A 363 1.44 -0.45 5.96
C TYR A 363 2.55 -0.52 7.02
N MET A 364 3.59 -1.31 6.75
CA MET A 364 4.82 -1.31 7.52
C MET A 364 5.76 -0.25 6.93
N VAL A 365 6.12 0.74 7.72
CA VAL A 365 6.99 1.85 7.29
C VAL A 365 8.46 1.44 7.35
N GLY A 366 8.87 0.78 8.43
CA GLY A 366 10.21 0.25 8.60
C GLY A 366 10.50 -1.00 7.78
N GLY A 367 11.64 -1.61 8.02
CA GLY A 367 12.07 -2.80 7.32
C GLY A 367 13.58 -3.01 7.34
N ILE A 368 14.12 -3.61 6.29
CA ILE A 368 15.56 -3.76 6.08
C ILE A 368 16.14 -2.38 5.75
N ARG A 369 17.18 -2.00 6.49
CA ARG A 369 17.91 -0.77 6.22
C ARG A 369 18.73 -0.91 4.95
N VAL A 370 18.52 0.01 4.01
CA VAL A 370 19.19 0.01 2.70
C VAL A 370 19.78 1.38 2.38
N ASP A 371 20.72 1.41 1.42
CA ASP A 371 21.20 2.65 0.84
C ASP A 371 20.26 3.17 -0.28
N ASP A 372 20.64 4.26 -0.94
CA ASP A 372 19.90 4.95 -2.00
C ASP A 372 19.63 4.10 -3.26
N ILE A 373 20.37 3.01 -3.42
CA ILE A 373 20.18 2.05 -4.53
C ILE A 373 19.68 0.67 -4.06
N GLY A 374 19.19 0.58 -2.82
CA GLY A 374 18.53 -0.60 -2.27
C GLY A 374 19.45 -1.69 -1.75
N ARG A 375 20.75 -1.43 -1.52
CA ARG A 375 21.68 -2.44 -0.96
C ARG A 375 21.54 -2.48 0.56
N ALA A 376 21.38 -3.70 1.11
CA ALA A 376 21.21 -3.88 2.54
C ALA A 376 22.51 -3.56 3.32
N TYR A 377 22.37 -2.95 4.50
CA TYR A 377 23.48 -2.76 5.44
C TYR A 377 23.64 -3.95 6.38
N LEU A 378 24.90 -4.24 6.76
CA LEU A 378 25.21 -5.15 7.85
C LEU A 378 24.75 -4.55 9.20
N HIS A 379 24.26 -5.43 10.09
CA HIS A 379 23.74 -5.03 11.39
C HIS A 379 24.77 -4.24 12.21
N GLY A 380 24.33 -3.11 12.76
CA GLY A 380 25.17 -2.23 13.60
C GLY A 380 26.27 -1.47 12.87
N THR A 381 26.31 -1.51 11.54
CA THR A 381 27.36 -0.87 10.74
C THR A 381 26.78 0.00 9.61
N ARG A 382 27.67 0.69 8.88
CA ARG A 382 27.39 1.32 7.59
C ARG A 382 28.01 0.56 6.42
N THR A 383 28.43 -0.67 6.64
CA THR A 383 28.98 -1.53 5.60
C THR A 383 27.86 -2.23 4.85
N ILE A 384 27.94 -2.25 3.54
CA ILE A 384 26.97 -2.93 2.68
C ILE A 384 27.15 -4.45 2.79
N MET A 385 26.04 -5.18 2.91
CA MET A 385 26.00 -6.63 2.74
C MET A 385 26.03 -6.94 1.24
N PRO A 386 27.08 -7.59 0.72
CA PRO A 386 27.17 -7.86 -0.70
C PRO A 386 26.03 -8.73 -1.21
N HIS A 387 25.54 -8.43 -2.42
CA HIS A 387 24.56 -9.23 -3.16
C HIS A 387 23.14 -9.29 -2.56
N LEU A 388 22.82 -8.50 -1.51
CA LEU A 388 21.48 -8.39 -0.92
C LEU A 388 20.91 -6.97 -1.15
N TYR A 389 19.68 -6.96 -1.69
CA TYR A 389 18.93 -5.75 -2.07
C TYR A 389 17.51 -5.79 -1.53
#